data_4199011a16250952a7adcfee51189d31
#
_entry.id   4199011a16250952a7adcfee51189d31
#
_cell.length_a   1.000
_cell.length_b   1.000
_cell.length_c   1.000
_cell.angle_alpha   90.00
_cell.angle_beta   90.00
_cell.angle_gamma   90.00
#
_symmetry.space_group_name_H-M   'P 1'
#
loop_
_entity.id
_entity.type
_entity.pdbx_description
1 polymer ?
#
loop_
_entity_poly.entity_id
_entity_poly.type
_entity_poly.pdbx_seq_one_letter_code
_entity_poly.pdbx_strand_id
1 'polypeptide(L)'
;MALQIDGERHLMRLTLGALAELEAGLEEGSLVELVRRFEEGRCSTRDVLALIVAGLRGGGWDGTAKDLLSAEIAGGPMAAARAAAELLARAFMLPEES
;
A
#
# COMPACT_ATOMS: atom_id res chain seq x y z
N MET A 1 -4.14 -6.03 -8.72
CA MET A 1 -3.53 -6.62 -7.55
C MET A 1 -4.57 -6.78 -6.45
N ALA A 2 -4.48 -7.79 -5.64
CA ALA A 2 -5.50 -8.03 -4.63
C ALA A 2 -4.88 -8.49 -3.32
N LEU A 3 -5.60 -8.26 -2.23
CA LEU A 3 -5.18 -8.68 -0.91
C LEU A 3 -6.38 -9.31 -0.21
N GLN A 4 -6.13 -10.40 0.49
CA GLN A 4 -7.20 -11.07 1.20
C GLN A 4 -7.22 -10.60 2.65
N ILE A 5 -8.34 -10.03 3.05
CA ILE A 5 -8.50 -9.44 4.38
C ILE A 5 -9.74 -10.03 5.00
N ASP A 6 -9.58 -10.64 6.18
CA ASP A 6 -10.70 -11.27 6.89
C ASP A 6 -11.46 -12.23 5.99
N GLY A 7 -10.73 -12.94 5.14
CA GLY A 7 -11.34 -13.93 4.27
C GLY A 7 -11.95 -13.39 2.99
N GLU A 8 -11.90 -12.07 2.78
CA GLU A 8 -12.45 -11.46 1.58
C GLU A 8 -11.36 -10.86 0.72
N ARG A 9 -11.50 -11.03 -0.57
CA ARG A 9 -10.53 -10.51 -1.52
C ARG A 9 -10.87 -9.08 -1.88
N HIS A 10 -9.91 -8.19 -1.69
CA HIS A 10 -10.08 -6.77 -2.01
C HIS A 10 -9.07 -6.36 -3.06
N LEU A 11 -9.50 -5.60 -4.03
CA LEU A 11 -8.60 -5.09 -5.06
C LEU A 11 -7.79 -3.93 -4.52
N MET A 12 -6.56 -3.83 -4.98
CA MET A 12 -5.68 -2.74 -4.60
C MET A 12 -5.17 -2.05 -5.85
N ARG A 13 -5.12 -0.72 -5.80
CA ARG A 13 -4.64 0.07 -6.91
C ARG A 13 -4.16 1.42 -6.39
N LEU A 14 -2.98 1.83 -6.80
CA LEU A 14 -2.49 3.15 -6.45
C LEU A 14 -2.79 4.10 -7.59
N THR A 15 -3.99 4.67 -7.54
CA THR A 15 -4.38 5.71 -8.48
C THR A 15 -3.68 7.00 -8.09
N LEU A 16 -3.75 7.99 -8.95
CA LEU A 16 -3.16 9.28 -8.64
C LEU A 16 -3.76 9.86 -7.36
N GLY A 17 -5.07 9.71 -7.20
CA GLY A 17 -5.71 10.14 -5.96
C GLY A 17 -5.22 9.39 -4.74
N ALA A 18 -5.02 8.08 -4.89
CA ALA A 18 -4.50 7.28 -3.78
C ALA A 18 -3.07 7.69 -3.44
N LEU A 19 -2.26 8.00 -4.46
CA LEU A 19 -0.91 8.47 -4.22
C LEU A 19 -0.89 9.81 -3.48
N ALA A 20 -1.82 10.68 -3.84
CA ALA A 20 -1.91 11.97 -3.17
C ALA A 20 -2.29 11.80 -1.70
N GLU A 21 -3.25 10.92 -1.42
CA GLU A 21 -3.62 10.62 -0.05
C GLU A 21 -2.47 10.02 0.73
N LEU A 22 -1.74 9.12 0.07
CA LEU A 22 -0.61 8.48 0.71
C LEU A 22 0.44 9.50 1.10
N GLU A 23 0.77 10.39 0.17
CA GLU A 23 1.78 11.39 0.44
C GLU A 23 1.35 12.34 1.54
N ALA A 24 0.08 12.70 1.56
CA ALA A 24 -0.43 13.60 2.59
C ALA A 24 -0.35 12.97 3.97
N GLY A 25 -0.40 11.65 4.05
CA GLY A 25 -0.35 10.96 5.33
C GLY A 25 1.05 10.62 5.80
N LEU A 26 2.06 10.88 5.00
CA LEU A 26 3.43 10.59 5.40
C LEU A 26 3.94 11.69 6.33
N GLU A 27 4.52 11.26 7.42
CA GLU A 27 4.99 12.22 8.41
C GLU A 27 6.23 12.93 7.96
N GLU A 28 7.03 12.25 7.19
CA GLU A 28 8.27 12.82 6.79
C GLU A 28 8.44 12.67 5.35
N GLY A 29 8.13 13.63 4.63
CA GLY A 29 8.61 13.65 3.35
C GLY A 29 7.72 13.18 2.27
N SER A 30 8.32 12.68 1.25
CA SER A 30 7.69 12.49 -0.02
C SER A 30 7.57 11.02 -0.35
N LEU A 31 6.89 10.76 -1.44
CA LEU A 31 6.82 9.41 -1.98
C LEU A 31 8.19 8.89 -2.35
N VAL A 32 9.09 9.77 -2.77
CA VAL A 32 10.44 9.36 -3.11
C VAL A 32 11.14 8.76 -1.90
N GLU A 33 10.95 9.39 -0.75
CA GLU A 33 11.56 8.88 0.47
C GLU A 33 10.96 7.53 0.86
N LEU A 34 9.66 7.36 0.66
CA LEU A 34 9.01 6.09 0.94
C LEU A 34 9.57 4.99 0.03
N VAL A 35 9.72 5.28 -1.24
CA VAL A 35 10.30 4.32 -2.18
C VAL A 35 11.69 3.92 -1.73
N ARG A 36 12.49 4.90 -1.33
CA ARG A 36 13.85 4.63 -0.89
C ARG A 36 13.87 3.72 0.32
N ARG A 37 12.98 3.94 1.28
CA ARG A 37 12.91 3.09 2.46
C ARG A 37 12.58 1.65 2.09
N PHE A 38 11.67 1.46 1.14
CA PHE A 38 11.34 0.12 0.70
C PHE A 38 12.50 -0.53 -0.02
N GLU A 39 13.20 0.23 -0.86
CA GLU A 39 14.35 -0.31 -1.58
C GLU A 39 15.47 -0.73 -0.65
N GLU A 40 15.64 0.00 0.44
CA GLU A 40 16.71 -0.28 1.39
C GLU A 40 16.31 -1.23 2.49
N GLY A 41 15.09 -1.71 2.46
CA GLY A 41 14.62 -2.63 3.48
C GLY A 41 14.37 -1.97 4.83
N ARG A 42 14.19 -0.65 4.84
CA ARG A 42 13.98 0.11 6.08
C ARG A 42 12.55 0.57 6.27
N CYS A 43 11.62 -0.01 5.55
CA CYS A 43 10.22 0.38 5.70
C CYS A 43 9.70 -0.07 7.05
N SER A 44 8.85 0.74 7.64
CA SER A 44 8.25 0.43 8.92
C SER A 44 6.88 -0.18 8.73
N THR A 45 6.33 -0.73 9.82
CA THR A 45 4.96 -1.23 9.78
C THR A 45 3.99 -0.13 9.40
N ARG A 46 4.27 1.09 9.85
CA ARG A 46 3.43 2.23 9.49
C ARG A 46 3.47 2.50 7.99
N ASP A 47 4.65 2.36 7.39
CA ASP A 47 4.78 2.53 5.94
C ASP A 47 3.97 1.49 5.20
N VAL A 48 4.05 0.25 5.64
CA VAL A 48 3.30 -0.84 5.03
C VAL A 48 1.80 -0.58 5.17
N LEU A 49 1.37 -0.20 6.37
CA LEU A 49 -0.03 0.07 6.61
C LEU A 49 -0.54 1.19 5.72
N ALA A 50 0.22 2.27 5.60
CA ALA A 50 -0.19 3.40 4.79
C ALA A 50 -0.35 3.00 3.33
N LEU A 51 0.57 2.20 2.81
CA LEU A 51 0.51 1.75 1.43
C LEU A 51 -0.68 0.84 1.18
N ILE A 52 -0.92 -0.10 2.09
CA ILE A 52 -2.03 -1.01 1.93
C ILE A 52 -3.36 -0.26 1.95
N VAL A 53 -3.51 0.67 2.90
CA VAL A 53 -4.74 1.46 2.99
C VAL A 53 -4.95 2.26 1.71
N ALA A 54 -3.90 2.92 1.22
CA ALA A 54 -4.01 3.71 0.01
C ALA A 54 -4.39 2.84 -1.18
N GLY A 55 -3.78 1.67 -1.28
CA GLY A 55 -4.09 0.76 -2.38
C GLY A 55 -5.51 0.24 -2.32
N LEU A 56 -5.97 -0.11 -1.13
CA LEU A 56 -7.33 -0.60 -0.97
C LEU A 56 -8.34 0.48 -1.30
N ARG A 57 -8.12 1.69 -0.81
CA ARG A 57 -9.03 2.79 -1.10
C ARG A 57 -9.03 3.14 -2.59
N GLY A 58 -7.87 3.06 -3.22
CA GLY A 58 -7.79 3.26 -4.67
C GLY A 58 -8.53 2.18 -5.44
N GLY A 59 -8.70 1.02 -4.85
CA GLY A 59 -9.46 -0.08 -5.45
C GLY A 59 -10.93 -0.09 -5.09
N GLY A 60 -11.38 0.89 -4.28
CA GLY A 60 -12.79 1.00 -3.94
C GLY A 60 -13.17 0.65 -2.51
N TRP A 61 -12.20 0.31 -1.68
CA TRP A 61 -12.45 -0.05 -0.29
C TRP A 61 -12.77 1.22 0.52
N ASP A 62 -13.75 1.12 1.40
CA ASP A 62 -14.21 2.26 2.18
C ASP A 62 -13.60 2.37 3.57
N GLY A 63 -12.78 1.43 3.95
CA GLY A 63 -12.25 1.39 5.31
C GLY A 63 -11.12 2.39 5.54
N THR A 64 -10.61 2.37 6.75
CA THR A 64 -9.53 3.25 7.17
C THR A 64 -8.39 2.43 7.75
N ALA A 65 -7.29 3.11 8.08
CA ALA A 65 -6.16 2.45 8.71
C ALA A 65 -6.57 1.78 10.01
N LYS A 66 -7.48 2.39 10.75
CA LYS A 66 -7.92 1.83 12.01
C LYS A 66 -8.61 0.49 11.80
N ASP A 67 -9.40 0.38 10.75
CA ASP A 67 -10.07 -0.87 10.43
C ASP A 67 -9.06 -1.96 10.11
N LEU A 68 -7.99 -1.58 9.43
CA LEU A 68 -6.99 -2.55 9.01
C LEU A 68 -6.14 -3.03 10.17
N LEU A 69 -6.00 -2.22 11.20
CA LEU A 69 -5.17 -2.59 12.34
C LEU A 69 -5.65 -3.87 13.03
N SER A 70 -6.95 -4.11 13.02
CA SER A 70 -7.49 -5.30 13.66
C SER A 70 -7.90 -6.37 12.66
N ALA A 71 -7.64 -6.15 11.38
CA ALA A 71 -8.01 -7.11 10.34
C ALA A 71 -6.96 -8.20 10.23
N GLU A 72 -7.40 -9.34 9.74
CA GLU A 72 -6.52 -10.45 9.54
C GLU A 72 -6.17 -10.54 8.06
N ILE A 73 -4.88 -10.44 7.76
CA ILE A 73 -4.42 -10.49 6.39
C ILE A 73 -3.85 -11.87 6.12
N ALA A 74 -4.31 -12.47 5.03
CA ALA A 74 -3.84 -13.80 4.67
C ALA A 74 -2.33 -13.77 4.47
N GLY A 75 -1.63 -14.66 5.13
CA GLY A 75 -0.18 -14.71 5.07
C GLY A 75 0.51 -13.82 6.08
N GLY A 76 -0.24 -13.04 6.85
CA GLY A 76 0.30 -12.25 7.95
C GLY A 76 1.09 -11.03 7.52
N PRO A 77 1.87 -10.45 8.45
CA PRO A 77 2.59 -9.21 8.18
C PRO A 77 3.59 -9.31 7.04
N MET A 78 4.20 -10.47 6.85
CA MET A 78 5.16 -10.63 5.75
C MET A 78 4.46 -10.54 4.41
N ALA A 79 3.28 -11.13 4.30
CA ALA A 79 2.52 -11.04 3.05
C ALA A 79 2.07 -9.61 2.81
N ALA A 80 1.69 -8.90 3.86
CA ALA A 80 1.30 -7.50 3.74
C ALA A 80 2.46 -6.65 3.26
N ALA A 81 3.64 -6.87 3.83
CA ALA A 81 4.83 -6.10 3.43
C ALA A 81 5.18 -6.37 1.97
N ARG A 82 5.09 -7.63 1.56
CA ARG A 82 5.39 -7.99 0.19
C ARG A 82 4.38 -7.37 -0.77
N ALA A 83 3.12 -7.38 -0.39
CA ALA A 83 2.08 -6.77 -1.22
C ALA A 83 2.29 -5.27 -1.33
N ALA A 84 2.66 -4.62 -0.23
CA ALA A 84 2.90 -3.18 -0.25
C ALA A 84 4.06 -2.83 -1.17
N ALA A 85 5.13 -3.62 -1.11
CA ALA A 85 6.29 -3.39 -1.96
C ALA A 85 5.93 -3.55 -3.43
N GLU A 86 5.17 -4.58 -3.74
CA GLU A 86 4.77 -4.83 -5.11
C GLU A 86 3.83 -3.74 -5.62
N LEU A 87 2.92 -3.30 -4.76
CA LEU A 87 1.99 -2.23 -5.13
C LEU A 87 2.75 -0.95 -5.46
N LEU A 88 3.74 -0.62 -4.64
CA LEU A 88 4.54 0.57 -4.84
C LEU A 88 5.36 0.45 -6.13
N ALA A 89 5.93 -0.71 -6.37
CA ALA A 89 6.70 -0.94 -7.59
C ALA A 89 5.85 -0.76 -8.82
N ARG A 90 4.63 -1.29 -8.79
CA ARG A 90 3.74 -1.16 -9.94
C ARG A 90 3.34 0.29 -10.19
N ALA A 91 3.17 1.06 -9.12
CA ALA A 91 2.76 2.44 -9.24
C ALA A 91 3.81 3.30 -9.92
N PHE A 92 5.07 2.97 -9.72
CA PHE A 92 6.16 3.75 -10.26
C PHE A 92 6.83 3.13 -11.47
N MET A 93 6.26 2.03 -11.96
CA MET A 93 6.74 1.44 -13.18
C MET A 93 6.22 2.24 -14.36
N LEU A 94 7.09 2.58 -15.29
CA LEU A 94 6.65 3.29 -16.48
C LEU A 94 5.76 2.39 -17.30
N PRO A 95 4.69 2.93 -17.87
CA PRO A 95 3.81 2.10 -18.68
C PRO A 95 4.59 1.54 -19.86
N GLU A 96 4.30 0.29 -20.12
CA GLU A 96 4.87 -0.31 -21.31
C GLU A 96 4.29 0.36 -22.51
N GLU A 97 5.11 0.63 -23.45
CA GLU A 97 4.61 1.20 -24.65
C GLU A 97 3.82 0.20 -25.36
N SER A 98 2.64 0.41 -25.54
CA SER A 98 1.85 -0.58 -26.26
C SER A 98 1.20 0.02 -27.44
#